data_aae49e7727d129d3be4d2c5911d8b5ef
#
_entry.id   aae49e7727d129d3be4d2c5911d8b5ef
#
_cell.length_a   1.000
_cell.length_b   1.000
_cell.length_c   1.000
_cell.angle_alpha   90.00
_cell.angle_beta   90.00
_cell.angle_gamma   90.00
#
_symmetry.space_group_name_H-M   'P 1'
#
loop_
_entity.id
_entity.type
_entity.pdbx_description
1 polymer ?
#
loop_
_entity_poly.entity_id
_entity_poly.type
_entity_poly.pdbx_seq_one_letter_code
_entity_poly.pdbx_strand_id
1 'polypeptide(L)'
;ELYKKFYDYGFDPVKSDFYHIGTDKLGDILTAIYSEFKTFNNMHFYFGNRVESVEPAEYGAQIQVNGEKILFDLAVVAAGRSGHKLTSKFIQEHPEVVLSNTTVDLGVRYELPDHIVQELNEEMYEFKVKLKTKTGYMVRTFCNNPSGEVVLEKYDDFVTVNGHARMKEKTTNTNFAVLVTHSF
;
A
#
# COMPACT_ATOMS: atom_id res chain seq x y z
N GLU A 1 -29.87 -5.96 -1.27
CA GLU A 1 -30.20 -6.95 -0.24
C GLU A 1 -28.98 -7.22 0.67
N LEU A 2 -27.76 -7.38 0.13
CA LEU A 2 -26.54 -7.65 0.88
C LEU A 2 -26.18 -6.53 1.87
N TYR A 3 -26.30 -5.25 1.47
CA TYR A 3 -26.05 -4.11 2.37
C TYR A 3 -26.96 -4.14 3.59
N LYS A 4 -28.24 -4.54 3.44
CA LYS A 4 -29.15 -4.67 4.55
C LYS A 4 -28.68 -5.75 5.52
N LYS A 5 -28.24 -6.91 5.01
CA LYS A 5 -27.66 -7.97 5.85
C LYS A 5 -26.51 -7.43 6.69
N PHE A 6 -25.58 -6.62 6.12
CA PHE A 6 -24.50 -6.03 6.89
C PHE A 6 -25.00 -5.15 8.04
N TYR A 7 -25.93 -4.24 7.77
CA TYR A 7 -26.51 -3.37 8.81
C TYR A 7 -27.23 -4.16 9.90
N ASP A 8 -27.97 -5.21 9.54
CA ASP A 8 -28.69 -6.06 10.49
C ASP A 8 -27.73 -6.76 11.47
N TYR A 9 -26.47 -7.02 11.07
CA TYR A 9 -25.41 -7.57 11.91
C TYR A 9 -24.49 -6.50 12.53
N GLY A 10 -24.82 -5.23 12.41
CA GLY A 10 -24.06 -4.14 13.01
C GLY A 10 -22.80 -3.73 12.25
N PHE A 11 -22.64 -4.19 11.02
CA PHE A 11 -21.57 -3.75 10.14
C PHE A 11 -21.99 -2.53 9.32
N ASP A 12 -21.05 -1.62 9.11
CA ASP A 12 -21.21 -0.45 8.25
C ASP A 12 -20.43 -0.67 6.94
N PRO A 13 -21.12 -1.05 5.85
CA PRO A 13 -20.48 -1.28 4.56
C PRO A 13 -20.06 0.03 3.90
N VAL A 14 -18.83 0.07 3.39
CA VAL A 14 -18.28 1.22 2.67
C VAL A 14 -18.46 1.00 1.17
N LYS A 15 -19.30 1.81 0.54
CA LYS A 15 -19.46 1.79 -0.92
C LYS A 15 -18.27 2.48 -1.57
N SER A 16 -17.59 1.81 -2.48
CA SER A 16 -16.55 2.39 -3.30
C SER A 16 -16.54 1.78 -4.70
N ASP A 17 -16.45 2.64 -5.71
CA ASP A 17 -16.34 2.22 -7.10
C ASP A 17 -14.86 2.26 -7.50
N PHE A 18 -14.30 1.13 -7.91
CA PHE A 18 -12.92 1.02 -8.38
C PHE A 18 -12.77 -0.15 -9.35
N TYR A 19 -11.70 -0.12 -10.13
CA TYR A 19 -11.30 -1.21 -10.99
C TYR A 19 -10.05 -1.88 -10.44
N HIS A 20 -10.09 -3.20 -10.29
CA HIS A 20 -8.93 -3.98 -9.90
C HIS A 20 -8.22 -4.52 -11.13
N ILE A 21 -6.92 -4.25 -11.22
CA ILE A 21 -6.11 -4.64 -12.38
C ILE A 21 -5.51 -6.04 -12.22
N GLY A 22 -5.28 -6.49 -10.99
CA GLY A 22 -4.54 -7.70 -10.66
C GLY A 22 -3.03 -7.44 -10.54
N THR A 23 -2.43 -8.09 -9.54
CA THR A 23 -1.00 -7.91 -9.21
C THR A 23 -0.08 -8.36 -10.34
N ASP A 24 -0.48 -9.40 -11.08
CA ASP A 24 0.24 -9.96 -12.23
C ASP A 24 0.31 -9.04 -13.45
N LYS A 25 -0.51 -7.98 -13.50
CA LYS A 25 -0.53 -6.99 -14.58
C LYS A 25 0.28 -5.72 -14.28
N LEU A 26 0.66 -5.53 -13.03
CA LEU A 26 1.38 -4.30 -12.64
C LEU A 26 2.71 -4.15 -13.36
N GLY A 27 3.44 -5.24 -13.57
CA GLY A 27 4.72 -5.23 -14.30
C GLY A 27 4.56 -4.75 -15.76
N ASP A 28 3.52 -5.22 -16.45
CA ASP A 28 3.22 -4.81 -17.83
C ASP A 28 2.93 -3.30 -17.91
N ILE A 29 2.14 -2.80 -16.95
CA ILE A 29 1.75 -1.39 -16.88
C ILE A 29 2.97 -0.50 -16.60
N LEU A 30 3.79 -0.86 -15.62
CA LEU A 30 5.01 -0.11 -15.27
C LEU A 30 6.00 -0.10 -16.46
N THR A 31 6.10 -1.22 -17.18
CA THR A 31 6.94 -1.31 -18.36
C THR A 31 6.43 -0.39 -19.47
N ALA A 32 5.13 -0.32 -19.70
CA ALA A 32 4.53 0.57 -20.68
C ALA A 32 4.76 2.04 -20.32
N ILE A 33 4.53 2.43 -19.07
CA ILE A 33 4.79 3.80 -18.56
C ILE A 33 6.27 4.16 -18.71
N TYR A 34 7.17 3.26 -18.32
CA TYR A 34 8.61 3.49 -18.47
C TYR A 34 9.02 3.67 -19.94
N SER A 35 8.46 2.84 -20.85
CA SER A 35 8.74 2.91 -22.27
C SER A 35 8.29 4.24 -22.88
N GLU A 36 7.14 4.75 -22.45
CA GLU A 36 6.65 6.08 -22.85
C GLU A 36 7.59 7.17 -22.33
N PHE A 37 7.95 7.14 -21.06
CA PHE A 37 8.81 8.16 -20.45
C PHE A 37 10.21 8.21 -21.08
N LYS A 38 10.72 7.09 -21.53
CA LYS A 38 12.02 7.04 -22.26
C LYS A 38 12.01 7.81 -23.57
N THR A 39 10.86 8.13 -24.13
CA THR A 39 10.76 8.92 -25.38
C THR A 39 11.02 10.41 -25.13
N PHE A 40 10.95 10.87 -23.87
CA PHE A 40 11.18 12.27 -23.53
C PHE A 40 12.68 12.58 -23.37
N ASN A 41 13.20 13.52 -24.17
CA ASN A 41 14.62 13.86 -24.18
C ASN A 41 15.11 14.53 -22.88
N ASN A 42 14.21 15.06 -22.07
CA ASN A 42 14.49 15.75 -20.81
C ASN A 42 14.25 14.85 -19.57
N MET A 43 14.05 13.54 -19.76
CA MET A 43 13.85 12.60 -18.68
C MET A 43 14.98 11.59 -18.62
N HIS A 44 15.61 11.46 -17.45
CA HIS A 44 16.75 10.58 -17.23
C HIS A 44 16.45 9.60 -16.10
N PHE A 45 16.84 8.33 -16.28
CA PHE A 45 16.62 7.25 -15.33
C PHE A 45 17.96 6.69 -14.84
N TYR A 46 18.14 6.67 -13.54
CA TYR A 46 19.36 6.18 -12.89
C TYR A 46 19.05 4.95 -12.05
N PHE A 47 18.95 3.78 -12.68
CA PHE A 47 18.74 2.51 -11.98
C PHE A 47 20.01 2.03 -11.29
N GLY A 48 19.85 1.25 -10.21
CA GLY A 48 20.99 0.73 -9.46
C GLY A 48 21.73 1.77 -8.61
N ASN A 49 21.20 3.00 -8.55
CA ASN A 49 21.76 4.09 -7.74
C ASN A 49 20.93 4.25 -6.46
N ARG A 50 21.58 4.12 -5.32
CA ARG A 50 20.94 4.30 -4.02
C ARG A 50 21.12 5.74 -3.56
N VAL A 51 20.01 6.40 -3.26
CA VAL A 51 20.02 7.70 -2.58
C VAL A 51 20.39 7.48 -1.12
N GLU A 52 21.42 8.15 -0.65
CA GLU A 52 21.97 8.04 0.71
C GLU A 52 21.41 9.11 1.65
N SER A 53 21.20 10.33 1.13
CA SER A 53 20.51 11.41 1.85
C SER A 53 19.83 12.38 0.90
N VAL A 54 18.86 13.10 1.43
CA VAL A 54 18.19 14.23 0.80
C VAL A 54 18.20 15.36 1.84
N GLU A 55 18.81 16.49 1.50
CA GLU A 55 18.97 17.62 2.39
C GLU A 55 18.39 18.87 1.75
N PRO A 56 17.75 19.77 2.52
CA PRO A 56 17.44 21.10 2.04
C PRO A 56 18.71 21.85 1.64
N ALA A 57 18.64 22.63 0.58
CA ALA A 57 19.69 23.54 0.18
C ALA A 57 19.15 24.98 0.20
N GLU A 58 20.02 25.98 0.06
CA GLU A 58 19.59 27.38 0.00
C GLU A 58 18.54 27.60 -1.09
N TYR A 59 18.73 26.90 -2.23
CA TYR A 59 17.74 26.81 -3.30
C TYR A 59 17.58 25.33 -3.67
N GLY A 60 16.34 24.78 -3.43
CA GLY A 60 16.01 23.42 -3.78
C GLY A 60 16.48 22.35 -2.78
N ALA A 61 17.08 21.29 -3.27
CA ALA A 61 17.52 20.14 -2.47
C ALA A 61 18.87 19.60 -2.93
N GLN A 62 19.68 19.12 -1.98
CA GLN A 62 20.91 18.39 -2.23
C GLN A 62 20.65 16.90 -2.01
N ILE A 63 20.93 16.09 -3.01
CA ILE A 63 20.81 14.64 -2.95
C ILE A 63 22.19 14.00 -2.99
N GLN A 64 22.46 13.06 -2.08
CA GLN A 64 23.68 12.27 -2.10
C GLN A 64 23.42 10.89 -2.71
N VAL A 65 24.19 10.58 -3.75
CA VAL A 65 24.12 9.30 -4.49
C VAL A 65 25.54 8.82 -4.75
N ASN A 66 25.87 7.59 -4.34
CA ASN A 66 27.21 6.98 -4.53
C ASN A 66 28.35 7.88 -3.99
N GLY A 67 28.12 8.57 -2.89
CA GLY A 67 29.08 9.50 -2.29
C GLY A 67 29.17 10.89 -2.93
N GLU A 68 28.53 11.11 -4.07
CA GLU A 68 28.46 12.40 -4.75
C GLU A 68 27.23 13.20 -4.31
N LYS A 69 27.41 14.52 -4.16
CA LYS A 69 26.35 15.46 -3.82
C LYS A 69 25.91 16.23 -5.06
N ILE A 70 24.63 16.16 -5.39
CA ILE A 70 24.04 16.80 -6.56
C ILE A 70 22.93 17.75 -6.10
N LEU A 71 22.90 18.96 -6.64
CA LEU A 71 21.87 19.97 -6.36
C LEU A 71 20.75 19.88 -7.39
N PHE A 72 19.52 20.01 -6.91
CA PHE A 72 18.29 20.04 -7.70
C PHE A 72 17.37 21.16 -7.23
N ASP A 73 16.60 21.75 -8.13
CA ASP A 73 15.61 22.78 -7.79
C ASP A 73 14.48 22.22 -6.93
N LEU A 74 14.14 20.94 -7.12
CA LEU A 74 13.10 20.23 -6.39
C LEU A 74 13.42 18.74 -6.29
N ALA A 75 13.20 18.15 -5.12
CA ALA A 75 13.25 16.70 -4.92
C ALA A 75 11.89 16.17 -4.46
N VAL A 76 11.46 15.07 -5.08
CA VAL A 76 10.28 14.30 -4.67
C VAL A 76 10.73 12.94 -4.17
N VAL A 77 10.55 12.67 -2.87
CA VAL A 77 10.90 11.40 -2.25
C VAL A 77 9.69 10.48 -2.27
N ALA A 78 9.73 9.47 -3.15
CA ALA A 78 8.67 8.47 -3.31
C ALA A 78 9.24 7.04 -3.16
N ALA A 79 10.05 6.82 -2.13
CA ALA A 79 10.87 5.64 -1.95
C ALA A 79 10.12 4.38 -1.48
N GLY A 80 8.82 4.47 -1.23
CA GLY A 80 7.99 3.35 -0.79
C GLY A 80 8.44 2.76 0.55
N ARG A 81 7.99 1.54 0.85
CA ARG A 81 8.30 0.86 2.12
C ARG A 81 9.79 0.54 2.26
N SER A 82 10.45 0.15 1.17
CA SER A 82 11.90 -0.15 1.20
C SER A 82 12.77 1.08 1.46
N GLY A 83 12.26 2.27 1.20
CA GLY A 83 12.95 3.54 1.44
C GLY A 83 12.67 4.17 2.81
N HIS A 84 11.98 3.48 3.73
CA HIS A 84 11.60 4.05 5.03
C HIS A 84 12.79 4.58 5.84
N LYS A 85 13.98 3.96 5.75
CA LYS A 85 15.18 4.42 6.44
C LYS A 85 15.64 5.79 5.96
N LEU A 86 15.55 6.07 4.66
CA LEU A 86 15.86 7.39 4.10
C LEU A 86 14.90 8.46 4.65
N THR A 87 13.59 8.15 4.63
CA THR A 87 12.57 9.07 5.15
C THR A 87 12.70 9.28 6.66
N SER A 88 12.92 8.21 7.43
CA SER A 88 13.11 8.30 8.88
C SER A 88 14.34 9.11 9.26
N LYS A 89 15.45 8.91 8.55
CA LYS A 89 16.67 9.70 8.75
C LYS A 89 16.40 11.18 8.49
N PHE A 90 15.78 11.51 7.35
CA PHE A 90 15.44 12.89 7.00
C PHE A 90 14.60 13.55 8.10
N ILE A 91 13.55 12.88 8.61
CA ILE A 91 12.67 13.41 9.67
C ILE A 91 13.45 13.63 10.99
N GLN A 92 14.36 12.72 11.34
CA GLN A 92 15.19 12.86 12.56
C GLN A 92 16.15 14.04 12.47
N GLU A 93 16.70 14.32 11.29
CA GLU A 93 17.63 15.43 11.04
C GLU A 93 16.91 16.77 10.86
N HIS A 94 15.58 16.73 10.54
CA HIS A 94 14.74 17.89 10.29
C HIS A 94 13.49 17.89 11.18
N PRO A 95 13.65 18.11 12.50
CA PRO A 95 12.52 18.05 13.45
C PRO A 95 11.48 19.17 13.24
N GLU A 96 11.81 20.21 12.46
CA GLU A 96 10.88 21.24 12.01
C GLU A 96 9.82 20.73 11.02
N VAL A 97 10.02 19.55 10.42
CA VAL A 97 9.04 18.91 9.53
C VAL A 97 7.89 18.37 10.37
N VAL A 98 6.73 18.97 10.21
CA VAL A 98 5.52 18.55 10.93
C VAL A 98 4.89 17.33 10.23
N LEU A 99 4.79 16.22 10.95
CA LEU A 99 4.07 15.04 10.50
C LEU A 99 2.63 15.07 10.98
N SER A 100 1.68 14.97 10.05
CA SER A 100 0.25 15.02 10.37
C SER A 100 -0.38 13.64 10.58
N ASN A 101 0.30 12.56 10.22
CA ASN A 101 -0.23 11.20 10.33
C ASN A 101 0.51 10.39 11.39
N THR A 102 -0.17 10.15 12.51
CA THR A 102 0.34 9.39 13.66
C THR A 102 -0.44 8.08 13.86
N THR A 103 -1.11 7.58 12.84
CA THR A 103 -1.91 6.37 12.94
C THR A 103 -1.20 5.18 12.29
N VAL A 104 -1.41 4.00 12.86
CA VAL A 104 -1.00 2.72 12.28
C VAL A 104 -2.16 1.74 12.31
N ASP A 105 -2.31 0.96 11.26
CA ASP A 105 -3.25 -0.15 11.21
C ASP A 105 -2.57 -1.44 11.63
N LEU A 106 -3.08 -2.07 12.67
CA LEU A 106 -2.62 -3.37 13.17
C LEU A 106 -3.73 -4.40 12.99
N GLY A 107 -3.39 -5.61 12.62
CA GLY A 107 -4.39 -6.65 12.47
C GLY A 107 -3.86 -7.97 11.94
N VAL A 108 -4.76 -8.77 11.41
CA VAL A 108 -4.47 -10.10 10.89
C VAL A 108 -4.92 -10.22 9.44
N ARG A 109 -4.24 -11.09 8.68
CA ARG A 109 -4.70 -11.55 7.38
C ARG A 109 -5.49 -12.83 7.58
N TYR A 110 -6.75 -12.83 7.18
CA TYR A 110 -7.65 -13.97 7.29
C TYR A 110 -7.84 -14.62 5.93
N GLU A 111 -7.72 -15.94 5.87
CA GLU A 111 -7.88 -16.73 4.66
C GLU A 111 -8.94 -17.82 4.88
N LEU A 112 -9.79 -18.03 3.90
CA LEU A 112 -10.86 -19.01 3.94
C LEU A 112 -11.20 -19.52 2.52
N PRO A 113 -11.83 -20.71 2.40
CA PRO A 113 -12.26 -21.24 1.12
C PRO A 113 -13.25 -20.31 0.40
N ASP A 114 -13.11 -20.16 -0.91
CA ASP A 114 -13.92 -19.27 -1.76
C ASP A 114 -15.42 -19.46 -1.59
N HIS A 115 -15.88 -20.71 -1.47
CA HIS A 115 -17.29 -21.04 -1.38
C HIS A 115 -18.00 -20.44 -0.15
N ILE A 116 -17.25 -20.11 0.91
CA ILE A 116 -17.82 -19.49 2.12
C ILE A 116 -18.21 -18.02 1.88
N VAL A 117 -17.47 -17.34 1.00
CA VAL A 117 -17.66 -15.90 0.70
C VAL A 117 -18.06 -15.66 -0.74
N GLN A 118 -18.53 -16.70 -1.44
CA GLN A 118 -18.84 -16.62 -2.86
C GLN A 118 -19.90 -15.57 -3.15
N GLU A 119 -21.05 -15.57 -2.46
CA GLU A 119 -22.11 -14.58 -2.61
C GLU A 119 -21.56 -13.14 -2.46
N LEU A 120 -20.64 -12.95 -1.50
CA LEU A 120 -20.03 -11.67 -1.23
C LEU A 120 -19.08 -11.23 -2.34
N ASN A 121 -18.24 -12.14 -2.84
CA ASN A 121 -17.29 -11.87 -3.92
C ASN A 121 -17.96 -11.63 -5.28
N GLU A 122 -19.11 -12.24 -5.53
CA GLU A 122 -19.90 -12.04 -6.74
C GLU A 122 -20.58 -10.66 -6.77
N GLU A 123 -21.06 -10.19 -5.61
CA GLU A 123 -21.72 -8.89 -5.47
C GLU A 123 -20.69 -7.72 -5.33
N MET A 124 -19.57 -7.98 -4.66
CA MET A 124 -18.56 -6.97 -4.34
C MET A 124 -17.16 -7.55 -4.46
N TYR A 125 -16.41 -7.13 -5.46
CA TYR A 125 -15.02 -7.59 -5.60
C TYR A 125 -14.17 -7.29 -4.36
N GLU A 126 -14.26 -6.09 -3.81
CA GLU A 126 -13.63 -5.71 -2.55
C GLU A 126 -14.68 -5.22 -1.56
N PHE A 127 -15.08 -6.10 -0.67
CA PHE A 127 -15.97 -5.67 0.42
C PHE A 127 -15.18 -4.95 1.51
N LYS A 128 -15.61 -3.73 1.79
CA LYS A 128 -15.12 -2.93 2.93
C LYS A 128 -16.25 -2.77 3.92
N VAL A 129 -16.08 -3.32 5.09
CA VAL A 129 -17.02 -3.15 6.20
C VAL A 129 -16.29 -2.64 7.42
N LYS A 130 -16.98 -1.80 8.19
CA LYS A 130 -16.53 -1.28 9.47
C LYS A 130 -17.42 -1.81 10.57
N LEU A 131 -16.84 -2.04 11.74
CA LEU A 131 -17.54 -2.45 12.94
C LEU A 131 -16.95 -1.73 14.14
N LYS A 132 -17.79 -1.07 14.93
CA LYS A 132 -17.38 -0.54 16.22
C LYS A 132 -17.55 -1.63 17.29
N THR A 133 -16.45 -2.03 17.90
CA THR A 133 -16.46 -3.03 18.99
C THR A 133 -17.14 -2.49 20.23
N LYS A 134 -17.54 -3.38 21.14
CA LYS A 134 -18.09 -2.99 22.47
C LYS A 134 -17.09 -2.20 23.31
N THR A 135 -15.80 -2.37 23.06
CA THR A 135 -14.71 -1.65 23.73
C THR A 135 -14.35 -0.31 23.05
N GLY A 136 -15.08 0.07 21.98
CA GLY A 136 -14.94 1.36 21.31
C GLY A 136 -13.97 1.38 20.13
N TYR A 137 -13.22 0.31 19.87
CA TYR A 137 -12.32 0.23 18.72
C TYR A 137 -13.09 0.13 17.41
N MET A 138 -12.59 0.82 16.38
CA MET A 138 -13.08 0.68 15.03
C MET A 138 -12.28 -0.41 14.30
N VAL A 139 -12.95 -1.50 13.95
CA VAL A 139 -12.41 -2.59 13.15
C VAL A 139 -12.88 -2.44 11.72
N ARG A 140 -12.04 -2.75 10.75
CA ARG A 140 -12.43 -2.73 9.34
C ARG A 140 -11.81 -3.90 8.55
N THR A 141 -12.51 -4.35 7.52
CA THR A 141 -11.90 -5.20 6.51
C THR A 141 -11.08 -4.35 5.53
N PHE A 142 -10.06 -4.95 4.93
CA PHE A 142 -9.19 -4.28 3.97
C PHE A 142 -8.61 -5.28 2.97
N CYS A 143 -8.48 -4.84 1.71
CA CYS A 143 -7.78 -5.56 0.66
C CYS A 143 -8.28 -7.01 0.52
N ASN A 144 -9.54 -7.17 0.12
CA ASN A 144 -10.10 -8.48 -0.24
C ASN A 144 -9.47 -8.99 -1.53
N ASN A 145 -9.06 -10.24 -1.53
CA ASN A 145 -8.43 -10.93 -2.67
C ASN A 145 -9.22 -12.22 -2.95
N PRO A 146 -10.25 -12.16 -3.78
CA PRO A 146 -11.02 -13.34 -4.20
C PRO A 146 -10.13 -14.30 -4.99
N SER A 147 -10.17 -15.59 -4.66
CA SER A 147 -9.33 -16.64 -5.24
C SER A 147 -7.86 -16.25 -5.29
N GLY A 148 -7.40 -15.56 -4.25
CA GLY A 148 -6.04 -15.03 -4.13
C GLY A 148 -5.15 -15.86 -3.24
N GLU A 149 -3.96 -15.37 -2.97
CA GLU A 149 -2.96 -16.02 -2.11
C GLU A 149 -2.48 -15.08 -1.02
N VAL A 150 -2.12 -15.64 0.14
CA VAL A 150 -1.41 -14.92 1.21
C VAL A 150 0.09 -15.03 0.95
N VAL A 151 0.79 -13.91 0.96
CA VAL A 151 2.22 -13.83 0.71
C VAL A 151 2.95 -13.18 1.88
N LEU A 152 4.21 -13.60 2.09
CA LEU A 152 5.11 -12.96 3.03
C LEU A 152 5.94 -11.89 2.33
N GLU A 153 5.91 -10.68 2.87
CA GLU A 153 6.77 -9.58 2.45
C GLU A 153 7.89 -9.41 3.48
N LYS A 154 9.13 -9.60 3.04
CA LYS A 154 10.32 -9.43 3.87
C LYS A 154 10.96 -8.08 3.60
N TYR A 155 11.21 -7.35 4.66
CA TYR A 155 12.00 -6.13 4.69
C TYR A 155 13.24 -6.37 5.56
N ASP A 156 14.18 -5.43 5.54
CA ASP A 156 15.42 -5.58 6.32
C ASP A 156 15.17 -5.84 7.81
N ASP A 157 14.16 -5.16 8.38
CA ASP A 157 13.95 -5.11 9.83
C ASP A 157 12.68 -5.85 10.29
N PHE A 158 11.81 -6.25 9.36
CA PHE A 158 10.54 -6.90 9.70
C PHE A 158 9.98 -7.77 8.58
N VAL A 159 9.04 -8.62 8.95
CA VAL A 159 8.26 -9.43 8.01
C VAL A 159 6.79 -9.12 8.22
N THR A 160 6.06 -8.95 7.15
CA THR A 160 4.60 -8.77 7.17
C THR A 160 3.91 -9.72 6.22
N VAL A 161 2.59 -9.82 6.34
CA VAL A 161 1.74 -10.59 5.42
C VAL A 161 0.95 -9.66 4.53
N ASN A 162 0.79 -10.05 3.28
CA ASN A 162 -0.05 -9.35 2.32
C ASN A 162 -0.92 -10.35 1.56
N GLY A 163 -1.86 -9.87 0.74
CA GLY A 163 -2.66 -10.69 -0.15
C GLY A 163 -2.50 -10.25 -1.58
N HIS A 164 -2.42 -11.23 -2.46
CA HIS A 164 -2.36 -11.00 -3.90
C HIS A 164 -3.55 -11.63 -4.59
N ALA A 165 -4.23 -10.86 -5.43
CA ALA A 165 -5.19 -11.36 -6.40
C ALA A 165 -4.59 -11.25 -7.80
N ARG A 166 -4.52 -12.37 -8.50
CA ARG A 166 -4.00 -12.45 -9.86
C ARG A 166 -5.14 -12.64 -10.85
N MET A 167 -5.01 -12.12 -12.04
CA MET A 167 -6.04 -12.29 -13.08
C MET A 167 -6.03 -13.69 -13.66
N LYS A 168 -4.86 -14.28 -13.86
CA LYS A 168 -4.68 -15.56 -14.56
C LYS A 168 -4.59 -16.76 -13.62
N GLU A 169 -3.89 -16.61 -12.51
CA GLU A 169 -3.62 -17.69 -11.56
C GLU A 169 -4.53 -17.54 -10.35
N LYS A 170 -5.57 -18.36 -10.27
CA LYS A 170 -6.53 -18.36 -9.20
C LYS A 170 -6.28 -19.50 -8.22
N THR A 171 -6.43 -19.23 -6.93
CA THR A 171 -6.50 -20.26 -5.89
C THR A 171 -7.96 -20.63 -5.61
N THR A 172 -8.17 -21.51 -4.65
CA THR A 172 -9.51 -21.87 -4.14
C THR A 172 -9.85 -21.15 -2.85
N ASN A 173 -9.04 -20.15 -2.47
CA ASN A 173 -9.19 -19.41 -1.22
C ASN A 173 -9.31 -17.91 -1.49
N THR A 174 -10.14 -17.26 -0.68
CA THR A 174 -10.22 -15.80 -0.56
C THR A 174 -9.49 -15.38 0.70
N ASN A 175 -8.80 -14.25 0.67
CA ASN A 175 -8.19 -13.67 1.86
C ASN A 175 -8.42 -12.16 1.95
N PHE A 176 -8.50 -11.65 3.17
CA PHE A 176 -8.62 -10.22 3.46
C PHE A 176 -7.98 -9.88 4.81
N ALA A 177 -7.61 -8.62 5.00
CA ALA A 177 -7.14 -8.15 6.29
C ALA A 177 -8.31 -7.69 7.16
N VAL A 178 -8.16 -7.91 8.48
CA VAL A 178 -9.01 -7.34 9.53
C VAL A 178 -8.13 -6.45 10.37
N LEU A 179 -8.37 -5.14 10.33
CA LEU A 179 -7.48 -4.11 10.85
C LEU A 179 -8.16 -3.26 11.92
N VAL A 180 -7.38 -2.83 12.89
CA VAL A 180 -7.72 -1.81 13.88
C VAL A 180 -6.76 -0.65 13.71
N THR A 181 -7.29 0.57 13.59
CA THR A 181 -6.48 1.79 13.53
C THR A 181 -6.12 2.24 14.93
N HIS A 182 -4.84 2.42 15.20
CA HIS A 182 -4.29 3.00 16.42
C HIS A 182 -3.70 4.37 16.14
N SER A 183 -3.93 5.30 17.06
CA SER A 183 -3.28 6.62 17.09
C SER A 183 -2.22 6.64 18.19
N PHE A 184 -1.10 7.31 17.94
CA PHE A 184 0.01 7.49 18.87
C PHE A 184 0.16 8.97 19.23
#